data_71d43a5bf4fd9a70d9ff1848e768fb4a
#
_entry.id   71d43a5bf4fd9a70d9ff1848e768fb4a
#
_cell.length_a   1.000
_cell.length_b   1.000
_cell.length_c   1.000
_cell.angle_alpha   90.00
_cell.angle_beta   90.00
_cell.angle_gamma   90.00
#
_symmetry.space_group_name_H-M   'P 1'
#
loop_
_entity.id
_entity.type
_entity.pdbx_description
1 polymer ?
#
loop_
_entity_poly.entity_id
_entity_poly.type
_entity_poly.pdbx_seq_one_letter_code
_entity_poly.pdbx_strand_id
1 'polypeptide(L)'
;MIEKIGTAPNGRPWDCGACGYGTCSAFAATLLAGHATYRQCPPYQERRLSEVERQASVDELTGLATYRVLRERLAHEIARSRRTGDTFAVVFVDLDKFKELNDAFGHAAGNQLLEGVGIELSRLIRATDVAARYGGDEFVLVLVHTDLVGARRVGEAIRQRVERLGPALGYDDIGVTASVGVASYDPASSVSEDVLEAADRAVYQAKAAGGNVVR
;
A
#
# COMPACT_ATOMS: atom_id res chain seq x y z
N MET A 1 -2.24 21.33 -26.07
CA MET A 1 -3.59 21.09 -25.50
C MET A 1 -4.00 19.63 -25.58
N ILE A 2 -3.82 18.95 -26.71
CA ILE A 2 -4.06 17.49 -26.86
C ILE A 2 -3.24 16.68 -25.84
N GLU A 3 -2.02 17.08 -25.54
CA GLU A 3 -1.19 16.47 -24.49
C GLU A 3 -1.83 16.51 -23.11
N LYS A 4 -2.61 17.56 -22.78
CA LYS A 4 -3.35 17.65 -21.51
C LYS A 4 -4.53 16.67 -21.46
N ILE A 5 -5.20 16.44 -22.58
CA ILE A 5 -6.27 15.45 -22.71
C ILE A 5 -5.69 14.03 -22.58
N GLY A 6 -4.45 13.85 -23.05
CA GLY A 6 -3.71 12.60 -23.00
C GLY A 6 -3.77 11.80 -24.28
N THR A 7 -2.87 10.86 -24.36
CA THR A 7 -2.73 9.95 -25.50
C THR A 7 -2.97 8.51 -25.06
N ALA A 8 -3.47 7.70 -25.97
CA ALA A 8 -3.55 6.26 -25.80
C ALA A 8 -2.13 5.66 -25.67
N PRO A 9 -1.98 4.40 -25.19
CA PRO A 9 -0.67 3.75 -25.03
C PRO A 9 0.23 3.73 -26.28
N ASN A 10 -0.36 3.88 -27.48
CA ASN A 10 0.35 3.97 -28.75
C ASN A 10 0.84 5.40 -29.10
N GLY A 11 0.73 6.35 -28.18
CA GLY A 11 1.15 7.74 -28.34
C GLY A 11 0.22 8.62 -29.21
N ARG A 12 -0.92 8.10 -29.68
CA ARG A 12 -1.91 8.84 -30.47
C ARG A 12 -3.03 9.40 -29.60
N PRO A 13 -3.74 10.47 -30.03
CA PRO A 13 -4.97 10.89 -29.35
C PRO A 13 -5.95 9.74 -29.21
N TRP A 14 -6.70 9.72 -28.13
CA TRP A 14 -7.70 8.65 -27.87
C TRP A 14 -8.77 8.57 -28.93
N ASP A 15 -9.21 9.70 -29.48
CA ASP A 15 -10.27 9.84 -30.48
C ASP A 15 -11.48 8.89 -30.23
N CYS A 16 -11.80 8.69 -28.95
CA CYS A 16 -12.80 7.70 -28.49
C CYS A 16 -14.26 8.15 -28.68
N GLY A 17 -14.48 9.43 -29.01
CA GLY A 17 -15.84 10.01 -29.19
C GLY A 17 -16.68 10.11 -27.91
N ALA A 18 -16.23 9.61 -26.77
CA ALA A 18 -17.01 9.53 -25.51
C ALA A 18 -17.42 10.90 -24.96
N CYS A 19 -16.73 11.98 -25.33
CA CYS A 19 -17.09 13.36 -24.98
C CYS A 19 -18.15 13.98 -25.91
N GLY A 20 -18.65 13.24 -26.89
CA GLY A 20 -19.60 13.71 -27.91
C GLY A 20 -18.95 14.40 -29.13
N TYR A 21 -17.62 14.51 -29.17
CA TYR A 21 -16.86 15.03 -30.27
C TYR A 21 -16.18 13.86 -31.01
N GLY A 22 -16.21 13.87 -32.35
CA GLY A 22 -15.69 12.77 -33.16
C GLY A 22 -14.18 12.56 -33.01
N THR A 23 -13.41 13.61 -32.70
CA THR A 23 -11.96 13.55 -32.51
C THR A 23 -11.51 14.40 -31.33
N CYS A 24 -10.38 14.08 -30.74
CA CYS A 24 -9.75 14.90 -29.68
C CYS A 24 -9.36 16.30 -30.23
N SER A 25 -9.03 16.42 -31.49
CA SER A 25 -8.74 17.73 -32.14
C SER A 25 -9.97 18.61 -32.19
N ALA A 26 -11.14 18.08 -32.56
CA ALA A 26 -12.39 18.82 -32.58
C ALA A 26 -12.79 19.25 -31.12
N PHE A 27 -12.64 18.38 -30.15
CA PHE A 27 -12.85 18.72 -28.75
C PHE A 27 -11.89 19.82 -28.27
N ALA A 28 -10.60 19.73 -28.61
CA ALA A 28 -9.61 20.75 -28.24
C ALA A 28 -9.94 22.13 -28.87
N ALA A 29 -10.42 22.17 -30.10
CA ALA A 29 -10.87 23.43 -30.74
C ALA A 29 -12.05 24.06 -29.98
N THR A 30 -13.02 23.23 -29.53
CA THR A 30 -14.20 23.69 -28.79
C THR A 30 -13.81 24.16 -27.37
N LEU A 31 -12.83 23.50 -26.73
CA LEU A 31 -12.23 23.96 -25.47
C LEU A 31 -11.58 25.34 -25.61
N LEU A 32 -10.82 25.58 -26.70
CA LEU A 32 -10.19 26.88 -26.98
C LEU A 32 -11.20 27.98 -27.19
N ALA A 33 -12.33 27.65 -27.85
CA ALA A 33 -13.43 28.58 -28.05
C ALA A 33 -14.26 28.87 -26.81
N GLY A 34 -13.97 28.20 -25.66
CA GLY A 34 -14.72 28.36 -24.42
C GLY A 34 -16.09 27.68 -24.41
N HIS A 35 -16.40 26.84 -25.40
CA HIS A 35 -17.68 26.15 -25.54
C HIS A 35 -17.68 24.72 -24.96
N ALA A 36 -16.53 24.24 -24.43
CA ALA A 36 -16.41 22.96 -23.77
C ALA A 36 -15.53 23.08 -22.53
N THR A 37 -15.57 22.07 -21.65
CA THR A 37 -14.70 21.96 -20.48
C THR A 37 -14.01 20.60 -20.46
N TYR A 38 -12.85 20.49 -19.83
CA TYR A 38 -12.13 19.21 -19.66
C TYR A 38 -12.97 18.14 -18.95
N ARG A 39 -13.96 18.54 -18.15
CA ARG A 39 -14.90 17.63 -17.46
C ARG A 39 -15.77 16.80 -18.39
N GLN A 40 -15.85 17.14 -19.68
CA GLN A 40 -16.60 16.39 -20.67
C GLN A 40 -15.80 15.24 -21.30
N CYS A 41 -14.50 15.12 -20.97
CA CYS A 41 -13.63 14.07 -21.51
C CYS A 41 -13.43 12.94 -20.48
N PRO A 42 -14.05 11.74 -20.61
CA PRO A 42 -13.88 10.65 -19.67
C PRO A 42 -12.41 10.21 -19.46
N PRO A 43 -11.59 9.98 -20.51
CA PRO A 43 -10.18 9.65 -20.32
C PRO A 43 -9.36 10.72 -19.56
N TYR A 44 -9.73 12.01 -19.70
CA TYR A 44 -9.11 13.08 -18.92
C TYR A 44 -9.51 12.98 -17.43
N GLN A 45 -10.79 12.70 -17.16
CA GLN A 45 -11.30 12.57 -15.80
C GLN A 45 -10.63 11.38 -15.08
N GLU A 46 -10.60 10.22 -15.70
CA GLU A 46 -9.95 9.02 -15.17
C GLU A 46 -8.48 9.29 -14.84
N ARG A 47 -7.75 9.94 -15.76
CA ARG A 47 -6.35 10.28 -15.53
C ARG A 47 -6.17 11.29 -14.39
N ARG A 48 -7.04 12.28 -14.29
CA ARG A 48 -7.01 13.25 -13.17
C ARG A 48 -7.30 12.59 -11.85
N LEU A 49 -8.27 11.68 -11.80
CA LEU A 49 -8.58 10.90 -10.61
C LEU A 49 -7.38 10.05 -10.19
N SER A 50 -6.83 9.26 -11.11
CA SER A 50 -5.63 8.45 -10.86
C SER A 50 -4.42 9.30 -10.43
N GLU A 51 -4.28 10.52 -10.95
CA GLU A 51 -3.22 11.45 -10.52
C GLU A 51 -3.43 11.94 -9.08
N VAL A 52 -4.68 12.28 -8.70
CA VAL A 52 -5.03 12.68 -7.33
C VAL A 52 -4.83 11.50 -6.37
N GLU A 53 -5.32 10.32 -6.72
CA GLU A 53 -5.11 9.09 -5.94
C GLU A 53 -3.62 8.78 -5.77
N ARG A 54 -2.84 8.90 -6.85
CA ARG A 54 -1.38 8.72 -6.81
C ARG A 54 -0.68 9.77 -5.94
N GLN A 55 -1.25 10.96 -5.77
CA GLN A 55 -0.71 12.01 -4.90
C GLN A 55 -1.18 11.88 -3.44
N ALA A 56 -2.18 11.07 -3.16
CA ALA A 56 -2.63 10.83 -1.79
C ALA A 56 -1.48 10.32 -0.92
N SER A 57 -1.38 10.81 0.29
CA SER A 57 -0.37 10.40 1.27
C SER A 57 -0.90 9.39 2.28
N VAL A 58 -2.23 9.32 2.41
CA VAL A 58 -2.95 8.49 3.38
C VAL A 58 -3.97 7.63 2.62
N ASP A 59 -4.04 6.35 2.97
CA ASP A 59 -5.09 5.44 2.52
C ASP A 59 -6.37 5.73 3.29
N GLU A 60 -7.43 6.09 2.58
CA GLU A 60 -8.68 6.57 3.18
C GLU A 60 -9.40 5.50 4.03
N LEU A 61 -9.21 4.22 3.72
CA LEU A 61 -9.85 3.13 4.46
C LEU A 61 -9.14 2.87 5.79
N THR A 62 -7.81 2.76 5.76
CA THR A 62 -7.04 2.32 6.94
C THR A 62 -6.44 3.47 7.76
N GLY A 63 -6.41 4.68 7.19
CA GLY A 63 -5.75 5.83 7.81
C GLY A 63 -4.21 5.74 7.82
N LEU A 64 -3.63 4.69 7.24
CA LEU A 64 -2.19 4.49 7.14
C LEU A 64 -1.60 5.24 5.93
N ALA A 65 -0.27 5.30 5.88
CA ALA A 65 0.41 5.82 4.70
C ALA A 65 0.11 4.97 3.44
N THR A 66 0.14 5.61 2.27
CA THR A 66 0.04 4.88 1.00
C THR A 66 1.37 4.25 0.61
N TYR A 67 1.34 3.31 -0.34
CA TYR A 67 2.53 2.71 -0.97
C TYR A 67 3.54 3.75 -1.46
N ARG A 68 3.09 4.88 -1.99
CA ARG A 68 3.96 5.97 -2.43
C ARG A 68 4.78 6.53 -1.26
N VAL A 69 4.14 6.86 -0.15
CA VAL A 69 4.82 7.38 1.05
C VAL A 69 5.79 6.36 1.63
N LEU A 70 5.41 5.07 1.63
CA LEU A 70 6.30 3.98 2.02
C LEU A 70 7.58 3.97 1.19
N ARG A 71 7.46 4.05 -0.15
CA ARG A 71 8.60 4.06 -1.07
C ARG A 71 9.55 5.23 -0.81
N GLU A 72 9.00 6.43 -0.62
CA GLU A 72 9.76 7.64 -0.29
C GLU A 72 10.48 7.47 1.05
N ARG A 73 9.78 6.92 2.06
CA ARG A 73 10.36 6.67 3.37
C ARG A 73 11.49 5.65 3.34
N LEU A 74 11.30 4.53 2.64
CA LEU A 74 12.35 3.52 2.45
C LEU A 74 13.61 4.10 1.81
N ALA A 75 13.45 4.85 0.71
CA ALA A 75 14.58 5.49 0.05
C ALA A 75 15.32 6.45 0.99
N HIS A 76 14.58 7.23 1.79
CA HIS A 76 15.16 8.14 2.78
C HIS A 76 15.92 7.37 3.87
N GLU A 77 15.36 6.28 4.43
CA GLU A 77 15.99 5.50 5.48
C GLU A 77 17.23 4.75 4.98
N ILE A 78 17.22 4.24 3.76
CA ILE A 78 18.41 3.64 3.12
C ILE A 78 19.53 4.68 3.00
N ALA A 79 19.20 5.88 2.49
CA ALA A 79 20.19 6.96 2.36
C ALA A 79 20.72 7.43 3.73
N ARG A 80 19.84 7.54 4.74
CA ARG A 80 20.21 7.88 6.11
C ARG A 80 21.14 6.82 6.71
N SER A 81 20.75 5.55 6.64
CA SER A 81 21.50 4.42 7.18
C SER A 81 22.92 4.34 6.59
N ARG A 82 23.05 4.50 5.28
CA ARG A 82 24.35 4.54 4.60
C ARG A 82 25.27 5.66 5.11
N ARG A 83 24.68 6.78 5.53
CA ARG A 83 25.44 7.95 6.01
C ARG A 83 25.78 7.86 7.50
N THR A 84 24.89 7.33 8.33
CA THR A 84 25.03 7.35 9.80
C THR A 84 25.55 6.03 10.36
N GLY A 85 25.45 4.93 9.62
CA GLY A 85 25.74 3.59 10.12
C GLY A 85 24.60 2.97 10.93
N ASP A 86 23.48 3.69 11.13
CA ASP A 86 22.35 3.17 11.91
C ASP A 86 21.54 2.16 11.11
N THR A 87 21.03 1.15 11.78
CA THR A 87 20.14 0.16 11.20
C THR A 87 18.67 0.63 11.21
N PHE A 88 17.87 0.07 10.31
CA PHE A 88 16.41 0.10 10.37
C PHE A 88 15.86 -1.26 9.95
N ALA A 89 14.57 -1.50 10.22
CA ALA A 89 13.93 -2.75 9.84
C ALA A 89 12.64 -2.53 9.07
N VAL A 90 12.25 -3.53 8.29
CA VAL A 90 10.98 -3.63 7.59
C VAL A 90 10.21 -4.81 8.14
N VAL A 91 8.93 -4.59 8.41
CA VAL A 91 7.96 -5.62 8.76
C VAL A 91 6.91 -5.67 7.66
N PHE A 92 6.79 -6.78 6.98
CA PHE A 92 5.76 -7.03 5.98
C PHE A 92 4.68 -7.92 6.59
N VAL A 93 3.43 -7.56 6.42
CA VAL A 93 2.26 -8.21 7.01
C VAL A 93 1.26 -8.53 5.92
N ASP A 94 0.77 -9.75 5.89
CA ASP A 94 -0.27 -10.21 4.98
C ASP A 94 -1.33 -10.96 5.79
N LEU A 95 -2.60 -10.63 5.56
CA LEU A 95 -3.71 -11.20 6.30
C LEU A 95 -4.06 -12.60 5.76
N ASP A 96 -3.99 -13.59 6.63
CA ASP A 96 -4.39 -14.95 6.31
C ASP A 96 -5.92 -15.03 6.27
N LYS A 97 -6.47 -15.73 5.26
CA LYS A 97 -7.91 -15.99 5.08
C LYS A 97 -8.77 -14.73 4.89
N PHE A 98 -8.16 -13.61 4.46
CA PHE A 98 -8.91 -12.37 4.19
C PHE A 98 -9.95 -12.55 3.07
N LYS A 99 -9.61 -13.35 2.05
CA LYS A 99 -10.54 -13.67 0.97
C LYS A 99 -11.74 -14.47 1.49
N GLU A 100 -11.50 -15.48 2.32
CA GLU A 100 -12.55 -16.30 2.92
C GLU A 100 -13.51 -15.45 3.78
N LEU A 101 -12.98 -14.44 4.49
CA LEU A 101 -13.81 -13.47 5.21
C LEU A 101 -14.72 -12.70 4.25
N ASN A 102 -14.17 -12.16 3.16
CA ASN A 102 -14.95 -11.45 2.15
C ASN A 102 -16.01 -12.33 1.51
N ASP A 103 -15.66 -13.58 1.18
CA ASP A 103 -16.57 -14.53 0.54
C ASP A 103 -17.72 -14.92 1.48
N ALA A 104 -17.47 -15.02 2.80
CA ALA A 104 -18.47 -15.40 3.80
C ALA A 104 -19.35 -14.23 4.27
N PHE A 105 -18.76 -13.05 4.50
CA PHE A 105 -19.42 -11.91 5.16
C PHE A 105 -19.53 -10.66 4.26
N GLY A 106 -19.02 -10.72 3.03
CA GLY A 106 -19.01 -9.61 2.08
C GLY A 106 -17.90 -8.60 2.30
N HIS A 107 -17.68 -7.75 1.28
CA HIS A 107 -16.58 -6.75 1.28
C HIS A 107 -16.68 -5.72 2.42
N ALA A 108 -17.90 -5.48 2.96
CA ALA A 108 -18.06 -4.58 4.10
C ALA A 108 -17.35 -5.12 5.36
N ALA A 109 -17.39 -6.43 5.59
CA ALA A 109 -16.67 -7.08 6.69
C ALA A 109 -15.15 -7.00 6.48
N GLY A 110 -14.67 -7.24 5.25
CA GLY A 110 -13.27 -7.06 4.91
C GLY A 110 -12.78 -5.63 5.14
N ASN A 111 -13.57 -4.63 4.75
CA ASN A 111 -13.24 -3.23 5.00
C ASN A 111 -13.15 -2.94 6.50
N GLN A 112 -14.11 -3.41 7.30
CA GLN A 112 -14.09 -3.25 8.75
C GLN A 112 -12.85 -3.89 9.39
N LEU A 113 -12.44 -5.07 8.91
CA LEU A 113 -11.20 -5.70 9.36
C LEU A 113 -9.97 -4.86 9.00
N LEU A 114 -9.89 -4.37 7.75
CA LEU A 114 -8.77 -3.53 7.30
C LEU A 114 -8.66 -2.22 8.10
N GLU A 115 -9.78 -1.56 8.39
CA GLU A 115 -9.84 -0.39 9.27
C GLU A 115 -9.31 -0.72 10.67
N GLY A 116 -9.75 -1.85 11.23
CA GLY A 116 -9.29 -2.33 12.53
C GLY A 116 -7.78 -2.60 12.55
N VAL A 117 -7.25 -3.24 11.51
CA VAL A 117 -5.80 -3.46 11.35
C VAL A 117 -5.06 -2.12 11.28
N GLY A 118 -5.55 -1.16 10.49
CA GLY A 118 -4.99 0.18 10.41
C GLY A 118 -4.87 0.86 11.75
N ILE A 119 -5.91 0.79 12.58
CA ILE A 119 -5.93 1.34 13.95
C ILE A 119 -4.89 0.63 14.83
N GLU A 120 -4.83 -0.71 14.80
CA GLU A 120 -3.89 -1.47 15.62
C GLU A 120 -2.42 -1.22 15.22
N LEU A 121 -2.13 -1.12 13.92
CA LEU A 121 -0.78 -0.80 13.44
C LEU A 121 -0.37 0.63 13.84
N SER A 122 -1.26 1.62 13.69
CA SER A 122 -1.00 3.00 14.11
C SER A 122 -0.68 3.13 15.60
N ARG A 123 -1.27 2.29 16.46
CA ARG A 123 -1.01 2.27 17.91
C ARG A 123 0.30 1.63 18.30
N LEU A 124 0.86 0.78 17.43
CA LEU A 124 2.09 0.04 17.69
C LEU A 124 3.36 0.81 17.35
N ILE A 125 3.27 1.71 16.36
CA ILE A 125 4.44 2.43 15.82
C ILE A 125 4.70 3.73 16.57
N ARG A 126 5.96 4.16 16.55
CA ARG A 126 6.39 5.46 17.07
C ARG A 126 6.18 6.55 16.01
N ALA A 127 6.24 7.81 16.40
CA ALA A 127 6.16 8.94 15.47
C ALA A 127 7.27 8.96 14.41
N THR A 128 8.39 8.30 14.67
CA THR A 128 9.51 8.15 13.73
C THR A 128 9.31 7.04 12.72
N ASP A 129 8.43 6.09 13.00
CA ASP A 129 8.15 4.93 12.17
C ASP A 129 7.05 5.24 11.15
N VAL A 130 6.91 4.39 10.15
CA VAL A 130 5.82 4.49 9.17
C VAL A 130 5.15 3.14 9.05
N ALA A 131 3.82 3.13 9.11
CA ALA A 131 3.00 2.00 8.70
C ALA A 131 2.22 2.41 7.44
N ALA A 132 2.20 1.55 6.45
CA ALA A 132 1.55 1.80 5.16
C ALA A 132 0.71 0.60 4.73
N ARG A 133 -0.36 0.87 4.01
CA ARG A 133 -1.06 -0.14 3.23
C ARG A 133 -0.32 -0.33 1.90
N TYR A 134 0.20 -1.55 1.69
CA TYR A 134 1.00 -1.89 0.53
C TYR A 134 0.13 -2.34 -0.65
N GLY A 135 -0.89 -3.13 -0.37
CA GLY A 135 -1.82 -3.72 -1.33
C GLY A 135 -3.20 -3.95 -0.70
N GLY A 136 -3.97 -4.87 -1.26
CA GLY A 136 -5.32 -5.19 -0.80
C GLY A 136 -5.41 -5.47 0.71
N ASP A 137 -4.76 -6.53 1.14
CA ASP A 137 -4.67 -7.06 2.51
C ASP A 137 -3.24 -7.11 3.05
N GLU A 138 -2.33 -6.36 2.40
CA GLU A 138 -0.92 -6.30 2.71
C GLU A 138 -0.54 -4.96 3.34
N PHE A 139 0.29 -5.01 4.38
CA PHE A 139 0.78 -3.84 5.10
C PHE A 139 2.29 -3.92 5.29
N VAL A 140 2.95 -2.76 5.29
CA VAL A 140 4.40 -2.68 5.51
C VAL A 140 4.71 -1.60 6.53
N LEU A 141 5.60 -1.94 7.46
CA LEU A 141 6.10 -0.98 8.44
C LEU A 141 7.60 -0.76 8.23
N VAL A 142 8.03 0.49 8.35
CA VAL A 142 9.46 0.88 8.42
C VAL A 142 9.75 1.33 9.84
N LEU A 143 10.59 0.58 10.54
CA LEU A 143 10.94 0.80 11.95
C LEU A 143 12.35 1.40 12.03
N VAL A 144 12.42 2.67 12.38
CA VAL A 144 13.68 3.43 12.44
C VAL A 144 14.47 3.04 13.68
N HIS A 145 15.82 2.97 13.57
CA HIS A 145 16.72 2.56 14.67
C HIS A 145 16.30 1.23 15.33
N THR A 146 15.89 0.27 14.51
CA THR A 146 15.40 -1.03 14.98
C THR A 146 16.18 -2.15 14.29
N ASP A 147 16.68 -3.08 15.08
CA ASP A 147 17.36 -4.30 14.61
C ASP A 147 16.35 -5.43 14.34
N LEU A 148 16.83 -6.56 13.85
CA LEU A 148 15.99 -7.72 13.53
C LEU A 148 15.25 -8.26 14.75
N VAL A 149 15.87 -8.20 15.95
CA VAL A 149 15.24 -8.69 17.19
C VAL A 149 14.09 -7.78 17.60
N GLY A 150 14.29 -6.46 17.50
CA GLY A 150 13.25 -5.46 17.73
C GLY A 150 12.09 -5.61 16.74
N ALA A 151 12.41 -5.80 15.44
CA ALA A 151 11.41 -6.01 14.39
C ALA A 151 10.57 -7.28 14.63
N ARG A 152 11.20 -8.39 15.05
CA ARG A 152 10.47 -9.62 15.40
C ARG A 152 9.50 -9.41 16.56
N ARG A 153 9.86 -8.61 17.57
CA ARG A 153 8.95 -8.28 18.69
C ARG A 153 7.74 -7.48 18.20
N VAL A 154 7.95 -6.51 17.31
CA VAL A 154 6.85 -5.75 16.70
C VAL A 154 5.99 -6.66 15.84
N GLY A 155 6.61 -7.51 15.00
CA GLY A 155 5.89 -8.48 14.18
C GLY A 155 5.02 -9.41 15.01
N GLU A 156 5.51 -9.94 16.12
CA GLU A 156 4.74 -10.80 17.01
C GLU A 156 3.58 -10.03 17.69
N ALA A 157 3.80 -8.78 18.08
CA ALA A 157 2.73 -7.94 18.60
C ALA A 157 1.64 -7.68 17.56
N ILE A 158 1.99 -7.47 16.30
CA ILE A 158 1.05 -7.33 15.18
C ILE A 158 0.25 -8.63 15.00
N ARG A 159 0.94 -9.76 14.86
CA ARG A 159 0.32 -11.07 14.69
C ARG A 159 -0.76 -11.33 15.75
N GLN A 160 -0.39 -11.13 17.03
CA GLN A 160 -1.32 -11.33 18.15
C GLN A 160 -2.51 -10.36 18.15
N ARG A 161 -2.33 -9.12 17.71
CA ARG A 161 -3.42 -8.14 17.63
C ARG A 161 -4.38 -8.49 16.52
N VAL A 162 -3.87 -8.87 15.33
CA VAL A 162 -4.70 -9.30 14.20
C VAL A 162 -5.48 -10.57 14.57
N GLU A 163 -4.84 -11.56 15.19
CA GLU A 163 -5.50 -12.79 15.66
C GLU A 163 -6.69 -12.53 16.59
N ARG A 164 -6.62 -11.47 17.41
CA ARG A 164 -7.72 -11.07 18.31
C ARG A 164 -8.77 -10.20 17.65
N LEU A 165 -8.45 -9.58 16.54
CA LEU A 165 -9.31 -8.59 15.88
C LEU A 165 -10.52 -9.26 15.24
N GLY A 166 -10.35 -10.39 14.53
CA GLY A 166 -11.44 -11.14 13.92
C GLY A 166 -12.54 -11.47 14.94
N PRO A 167 -12.23 -12.16 16.04
CA PRO A 167 -13.17 -12.41 17.13
C PRO A 167 -13.81 -11.15 17.71
N ALA A 168 -13.03 -10.10 17.94
CA ALA A 168 -13.55 -8.84 18.48
C ALA A 168 -14.57 -8.15 17.56
N LEU A 169 -14.52 -8.43 16.26
CA LEU A 169 -15.47 -7.95 15.25
C LEU A 169 -16.62 -8.92 14.97
N GLY A 170 -16.66 -10.10 15.63
CA GLY A 170 -17.69 -11.11 15.44
C GLY A 170 -17.45 -12.07 14.28
N TYR A 171 -16.18 -12.21 13.83
CA TYR A 171 -15.79 -13.08 12.72
C TYR A 171 -14.96 -14.30 13.20
N ASP A 172 -15.35 -14.88 14.35
CA ASP A 172 -14.67 -16.01 15.00
C ASP A 172 -14.51 -17.22 14.08
N ASP A 173 -15.55 -17.52 13.29
CA ASP A 173 -15.64 -18.76 12.47
C ASP A 173 -14.59 -18.84 11.37
N ILE A 174 -14.05 -17.70 10.90
CA ILE A 174 -13.06 -17.69 9.82
C ILE A 174 -11.64 -17.88 10.35
N GLY A 175 -11.35 -17.36 11.54
CA GLY A 175 -10.02 -17.42 12.13
C GLY A 175 -8.99 -16.64 11.30
N VAL A 176 -9.30 -15.36 10.99
CA VAL A 176 -8.36 -14.45 10.31
C VAL A 176 -7.15 -14.22 11.19
N THR A 177 -5.96 -14.37 10.61
CA THR A 177 -4.67 -14.16 11.28
C THR A 177 -3.75 -13.33 10.38
N ALA A 178 -2.47 -13.21 10.74
CA ALA A 178 -1.48 -12.56 9.91
C ALA A 178 -0.20 -13.39 9.80
N SER A 179 0.29 -13.53 8.58
CA SER A 179 1.64 -13.96 8.27
C SER A 179 2.55 -12.74 8.21
N VAL A 180 3.66 -12.77 8.96
CA VAL A 180 4.54 -11.62 9.13
C VAL A 180 5.96 -11.98 8.75
N GLY A 181 6.55 -11.20 7.84
CA GLY A 181 7.95 -11.27 7.46
C GLY A 181 8.73 -10.08 8.01
N VAL A 182 9.94 -10.31 8.51
CA VAL A 182 10.80 -9.24 9.01
C VAL A 182 12.18 -9.29 8.38
N ALA A 183 12.70 -8.11 8.04
CA ALA A 183 14.07 -7.95 7.57
C ALA A 183 14.69 -6.68 8.16
N SER A 184 15.99 -6.71 8.41
CA SER A 184 16.75 -5.52 8.85
C SER A 184 17.72 -5.10 7.76
N TYR A 185 17.83 -3.79 7.57
CA TYR A 185 18.83 -3.20 6.71
C TYR A 185 20.09 -2.87 7.53
N ASP A 186 21.22 -3.51 7.15
CA ASP A 186 22.53 -3.22 7.72
C ASP A 186 23.41 -2.56 6.64
N PRO A 187 23.80 -1.30 6.81
CA PRO A 187 24.64 -0.60 5.83
C PRO A 187 26.06 -1.17 5.73
N ALA A 188 26.52 -1.94 6.72
CA ALA A 188 27.82 -2.61 6.68
C ALA A 188 27.78 -3.94 5.91
N SER A 189 26.58 -4.45 5.60
CA SER A 189 26.45 -5.66 4.80
C SER A 189 26.84 -5.39 3.35
N SER A 190 27.73 -6.23 2.82
CA SER A 190 28.14 -6.19 1.41
C SER A 190 27.05 -6.68 0.45
N VAL A 191 25.99 -7.26 0.97
CA VAL A 191 24.85 -7.76 0.19
C VAL A 191 23.83 -6.62 0.05
N SER A 192 23.75 -6.05 -1.14
CA SER A 192 22.74 -5.05 -1.51
C SER A 192 21.40 -5.73 -1.77
N GLU A 193 20.88 -6.46 -0.80
CA GLU A 193 19.55 -7.02 -0.90
C GLU A 193 18.50 -5.93 -0.66
N ASP A 194 17.44 -5.92 -1.46
CA ASP A 194 16.29 -5.05 -1.19
C ASP A 194 15.61 -5.55 0.10
N VAL A 195 15.69 -4.75 1.17
CA VAL A 195 15.16 -5.10 2.48
C VAL A 195 13.65 -5.35 2.45
N LEU A 196 12.93 -4.70 1.53
CA LEU A 196 11.51 -4.92 1.34
C LEU A 196 11.25 -6.30 0.72
N GLU A 197 12.03 -6.66 -0.29
CA GLU A 197 11.94 -7.98 -0.93
C GLU A 197 12.34 -9.10 0.06
N ALA A 198 13.33 -8.86 0.92
CA ALA A 198 13.70 -9.80 1.97
C ALA A 198 12.56 -10.04 2.98
N ALA A 199 11.85 -8.99 3.40
CA ALA A 199 10.69 -9.09 4.27
C ALA A 199 9.52 -9.81 3.57
N ASP A 200 9.26 -9.54 2.29
CA ASP A 200 8.23 -10.21 1.50
C ASP A 200 8.51 -11.73 1.37
N ARG A 201 9.76 -12.12 1.05
CA ARG A 201 10.15 -13.55 1.06
C ARG A 201 9.94 -14.21 2.41
N ALA A 202 10.14 -13.49 3.51
CA ALA A 202 9.88 -14.01 4.84
C ALA A 202 8.37 -14.22 5.10
N VAL A 203 7.48 -13.36 4.56
CA VAL A 203 6.02 -13.59 4.56
C VAL A 203 5.68 -14.86 3.80
N TYR A 204 6.24 -15.04 2.60
CA TYR A 204 6.02 -16.27 1.84
C TYR A 204 6.40 -17.54 2.64
N GLN A 205 7.53 -17.49 3.37
CA GLN A 205 7.93 -18.58 4.27
C GLN A 205 6.96 -18.77 5.45
N ALA A 206 6.40 -17.65 5.98
CA ALA A 206 5.39 -17.71 7.04
C ALA A 206 4.12 -18.40 6.54
N LYS A 207 3.62 -18.03 5.36
CA LYS A 207 2.47 -18.68 4.71
C LYS A 207 2.72 -20.16 4.44
N ALA A 208 3.89 -20.53 3.91
CA ALA A 208 4.27 -21.92 3.67
C ALA A 208 4.34 -22.76 4.96
N ALA A 209 4.59 -22.13 6.11
CA ALA A 209 4.60 -22.79 7.43
C ALA A 209 3.20 -22.94 8.06
N GLY A 210 2.13 -22.53 7.35
CA GLY A 210 0.74 -22.63 7.79
C GLY A 210 0.10 -21.32 8.21
N GLY A 211 0.78 -20.19 8.03
CA GLY A 211 0.30 -18.86 8.43
C GLY A 211 0.43 -18.59 9.92
N ASN A 212 -0.09 -17.43 10.37
CA ASN A 212 -0.10 -17.01 11.78
C ASN A 212 1.26 -17.10 12.48
N VAL A 213 2.32 -16.68 11.82
CA VAL A 213 3.69 -16.79 12.32
C VAL A 213 4.57 -15.65 11.81
N VAL A 214 5.63 -15.32 12.58
CA VAL A 214 6.68 -14.36 12.19
C VAL A 214 7.92 -15.09 11.68
N ARG A 215 8.46 -14.70 10.55
CA ARG A 215 9.70 -15.19 9.94
C ARG A 215 10.71 -14.08 9.72
#